data_b2dec0f2be1c44982a5ea77ce66799c1
#
_entry.id   b2dec0f2be1c44982a5ea77ce66799c1
#
_cell.length_a   1.000
_cell.length_b   1.000
_cell.length_c   1.000
_cell.angle_alpha   90.00
_cell.angle_beta   90.00
_cell.angle_gamma   90.00
#
_symmetry.space_group_name_H-M   'P 1'
#
loop_
_entity.id
_entity.type
_entity.pdbx_description
1 polymer ?
#
loop_
_entity_poly.entity_id
_entity_poly.type
_entity_poly.pdbx_seq_one_letter_code
_entity_poly.pdbx_strand_id
1 'polypeptide(L)'
;RSTSRLLYFQTFDPFRPTMLAQLDSLKTDALAAIDAAQDEATLEAVRVNFLRKKGSVTALSQNMRYVPADQKKEVGAKLNEVRTAITDGIETKKLAIQAALDAKAVEGIDITLPGRPGTGTGALHPLTQIRDLAIRTLRRLGFILAEGPEIETEFHCFDALNTPADHPARNEKDTFYLPDGRLLRTHTSSVQIRTMEAAKSLPIRIIAPGAAYRRDEIDATHLSVFNQLEGLYVSNDVSLADLKGTLEAFFREIFGPNTAVRFRPHFFPFTEPSFEIDVKLEAKGKDARWIEIAGCGMVDPAVFT
;
A
#
# COMPACT_ATOMS: atom_id res chain seq x y z
N ARG A 1 82.23 13.00 -35.74
CA ARG A 1 80.81 13.02 -36.22
C ARG A 1 80.10 14.04 -35.40
N SER A 2 79.74 15.15 -36.08
CA SER A 2 79.11 16.37 -35.55
C SER A 2 77.70 16.12 -35.07
N THR A 3 77.39 16.48 -33.82
CA THR A 3 76.03 16.56 -33.28
C THR A 3 75.60 18.04 -33.26
N SER A 4 74.81 18.41 -34.26
CA SER A 4 74.17 19.73 -34.31
C SER A 4 73.07 19.80 -33.27
N ARG A 5 73.28 20.68 -32.27
CA ARG A 5 72.19 21.11 -31.33
C ARG A 5 71.37 22.20 -32.05
N LEU A 6 70.10 21.87 -32.38
CA LEU A 6 69.13 22.87 -32.80
C LEU A 6 68.66 23.64 -31.57
N LEU A 7 69.05 24.90 -31.49
CA LEU A 7 68.47 25.87 -30.54
C LEU A 7 67.15 26.36 -31.11
N TYR A 8 66.09 25.97 -30.44
CA TYR A 8 64.71 26.48 -30.70
C TYR A 8 64.62 27.84 -30.03
N PHE A 9 64.72 28.92 -30.78
CA PHE A 9 64.32 30.26 -30.33
C PHE A 9 62.84 30.36 -30.38
N GLN A 10 62.14 30.38 -29.23
CA GLN A 10 60.78 30.81 -29.15
C GLN A 10 60.72 32.30 -29.44
N THR A 11 60.18 32.69 -30.60
CA THR A 11 59.90 34.07 -30.95
C THR A 11 58.90 34.65 -29.97
N PHE A 12 59.32 35.71 -29.26
CA PHE A 12 58.46 36.50 -28.41
C PHE A 12 57.47 37.25 -29.32
N ASP A 13 56.15 36.85 -29.28
CA ASP A 13 55.08 37.55 -29.97
C ASP A 13 54.48 38.61 -29.00
N PRO A 14 54.77 39.90 -29.23
CA PRO A 14 54.33 40.99 -28.37
C PRO A 14 52.81 41.24 -28.39
N PHE A 15 52.08 40.58 -29.29
CA PHE A 15 50.62 40.66 -29.39
C PHE A 15 49.88 39.48 -28.74
N ARG A 16 50.59 38.53 -28.13
CA ARG A 16 49.96 37.44 -27.42
C ARG A 16 49.42 37.93 -26.06
N PRO A 17 48.12 37.94 -25.82
CA PRO A 17 47.57 38.44 -24.56
C PRO A 17 48.16 37.69 -23.38
N THR A 18 48.50 38.42 -22.30
CA THR A 18 48.98 37.79 -21.05
C THR A 18 47.94 36.82 -20.53
N MET A 19 48.38 35.82 -19.78
CA MET A 19 47.44 34.81 -19.22
C MET A 19 46.36 35.45 -18.32
N LEU A 20 46.69 36.53 -17.65
CA LEU A 20 45.74 37.32 -16.86
C LEU A 20 44.64 37.95 -17.75
N ALA A 21 45.05 38.56 -18.89
CA ALA A 21 44.10 39.13 -19.85
C ALA A 21 43.16 38.04 -20.49
N GLN A 22 43.73 36.83 -20.71
CA GLN A 22 42.94 35.69 -21.20
C GLN A 22 41.89 35.22 -20.15
N LEU A 23 42.25 35.21 -18.85
CA LEU A 23 41.34 34.88 -17.77
C LEU A 23 40.24 35.92 -17.59
N ASP A 24 40.55 37.20 -17.75
CA ASP A 24 39.56 38.29 -17.69
C ASP A 24 38.57 38.24 -18.86
N SER A 25 39.06 38.01 -20.10
CA SER A 25 38.20 37.80 -21.26
C SER A 25 37.30 36.60 -21.06
N LEU A 26 37.85 35.46 -20.59
CA LEU A 26 37.12 34.25 -20.36
C LEU A 26 36.00 34.42 -19.28
N LYS A 27 36.30 35.21 -18.22
CA LYS A 27 35.30 35.57 -17.19
C LYS A 27 34.16 36.35 -17.81
N THR A 28 34.49 37.36 -18.63
CA THR A 28 33.47 38.20 -19.30
C THR A 28 32.58 37.36 -20.25
N ASP A 29 33.23 36.51 -21.08
CA ASP A 29 32.51 35.66 -22.03
C ASP A 29 31.60 34.62 -21.32
N ALA A 30 32.12 34.04 -20.22
CA ALA A 30 31.33 33.10 -19.43
C ALA A 30 30.12 33.75 -18.76
N LEU A 31 30.29 34.93 -18.15
CA LEU A 31 29.20 35.66 -17.52
C LEU A 31 28.17 36.11 -18.54
N ALA A 32 28.60 36.58 -19.72
CA ALA A 32 27.69 36.95 -20.82
C ALA A 32 26.89 35.71 -21.32
N ALA A 33 27.54 34.54 -21.42
CA ALA A 33 26.87 33.30 -21.81
C ALA A 33 25.85 32.81 -20.72
N ILE A 34 26.18 33.00 -19.44
CA ILE A 34 25.26 32.70 -18.32
C ILE A 34 24.04 33.62 -18.39
N ASP A 35 24.25 34.92 -18.61
CA ASP A 35 23.14 35.88 -18.71
C ASP A 35 22.22 35.60 -19.90
N ALA A 36 22.78 35.17 -21.02
CA ALA A 36 22.02 34.81 -22.21
C ALA A 36 21.22 33.50 -22.10
N ALA A 37 21.55 32.62 -21.13
CA ALA A 37 20.84 31.36 -20.93
C ALA A 37 19.39 31.58 -20.47
N GLN A 38 18.45 30.98 -21.17
CA GLN A 38 17.01 31.11 -20.92
C GLN A 38 16.38 29.89 -20.22
N ASP A 39 17.06 28.74 -20.26
CA ASP A 39 16.60 27.51 -19.68
C ASP A 39 17.75 26.73 -19.04
N GLU A 40 17.41 25.67 -18.29
CA GLU A 40 18.38 24.84 -17.56
C GLU A 40 19.32 24.07 -18.52
N ALA A 41 18.86 23.72 -19.72
CA ALA A 41 19.66 22.99 -20.70
C ALA A 41 20.76 23.86 -21.29
N THR A 42 20.44 25.10 -21.64
CA THR A 42 21.43 26.09 -22.13
C THR A 42 22.41 26.50 -21.04
N LEU A 43 21.95 26.61 -19.78
CA LEU A 43 22.82 26.89 -18.64
C LEU A 43 23.78 25.74 -18.35
N GLU A 44 23.32 24.49 -18.45
CA GLU A 44 24.20 23.33 -18.32
C GLU A 44 25.21 23.23 -19.47
N ALA A 45 24.84 23.60 -20.69
CA ALA A 45 25.79 23.68 -21.80
C ALA A 45 26.90 24.71 -21.51
N VAL A 46 26.58 25.87 -20.94
CA VAL A 46 27.56 26.86 -20.49
C VAL A 46 28.48 26.26 -19.43
N ARG A 47 27.93 25.58 -18.42
CA ARG A 47 28.72 24.88 -17.38
C ARG A 47 29.72 23.89 -17.97
N VAL A 48 29.27 23.10 -18.97
CA VAL A 48 30.10 22.11 -19.67
C VAL A 48 31.23 22.78 -20.42
N ASN A 49 30.94 23.86 -21.18
CA ASN A 49 31.90 24.55 -22.01
C ASN A 49 33.01 25.25 -21.23
N PHE A 50 32.70 25.75 -20.03
CA PHE A 50 33.67 26.51 -19.24
C PHE A 50 34.33 25.69 -18.12
N LEU A 51 33.58 24.82 -17.39
CA LEU A 51 34.03 24.22 -16.14
C LEU A 51 34.41 22.73 -16.21
N ARG A 52 33.94 21.97 -17.23
CA ARG A 52 34.24 20.51 -17.33
C ARG A 52 35.73 20.24 -17.70
N LYS A 53 36.12 18.97 -17.65
CA LYS A 53 37.52 18.50 -17.91
C LYS A 53 38.10 19.02 -19.23
N LYS A 54 37.31 19.27 -20.24
CA LYS A 54 37.71 19.88 -21.53
C LYS A 54 37.26 21.34 -21.65
N GLY A 55 36.73 21.94 -20.60
CA GLY A 55 36.25 23.33 -20.60
C GLY A 55 37.39 24.35 -20.61
N SER A 56 37.06 25.56 -21.07
CA SER A 56 38.06 26.64 -21.31
C SER A 56 38.82 27.02 -20.04
N VAL A 57 38.22 27.04 -18.86
CA VAL A 57 38.91 27.30 -17.57
C VAL A 57 39.91 26.19 -17.26
N THR A 58 39.56 24.93 -17.51
CA THR A 58 40.43 23.78 -17.26
C THR A 58 41.58 23.73 -18.24
N ALA A 59 41.37 24.09 -19.50
CA ALA A 59 42.42 24.21 -20.51
C ALA A 59 43.45 25.29 -20.14
N LEU A 60 42.99 26.46 -19.69
CA LEU A 60 43.90 27.52 -19.21
C LEU A 60 44.63 27.09 -17.93
N SER A 61 43.99 26.37 -17.02
CA SER A 61 44.65 25.81 -15.83
C SER A 61 45.81 24.85 -16.18
N GLN A 62 45.70 24.06 -17.25
CA GLN A 62 46.77 23.19 -17.72
C GLN A 62 48.01 23.99 -18.25
N ASN A 63 47.75 25.20 -18.75
CA ASN A 63 48.81 26.08 -19.23
C ASN A 63 49.60 26.76 -18.10
N MET A 64 49.16 26.66 -16.85
CA MET A 64 49.93 27.16 -15.67
C MET A 64 51.35 26.61 -15.56
N ARG A 65 51.64 25.48 -16.13
CA ARG A 65 53.03 24.92 -16.18
C ARG A 65 54.03 25.79 -16.94
N TYR A 66 53.56 26.63 -17.86
CA TYR A 66 54.40 27.51 -18.68
C TYR A 66 54.49 28.94 -18.11
N VAL A 67 53.80 29.27 -17.01
CA VAL A 67 53.85 30.56 -16.35
C VAL A 67 55.11 30.68 -15.52
N PRO A 68 55.84 31.83 -15.59
CA PRO A 68 57.00 32.11 -14.74
C PRO A 68 56.68 31.97 -13.25
N ALA A 69 57.70 31.58 -12.45
CA ALA A 69 57.50 31.22 -11.04
C ALA A 69 56.98 32.38 -10.19
N ASP A 70 57.42 33.62 -10.52
CA ASP A 70 57.02 34.86 -9.90
C ASP A 70 55.51 35.20 -10.10
N GLN A 71 54.94 34.84 -11.26
CA GLN A 71 53.53 35.14 -11.61
C GLN A 71 52.56 34.00 -11.27
N LYS A 72 53.05 32.80 -10.93
CA LYS A 72 52.21 31.63 -10.66
C LYS A 72 51.19 31.85 -9.55
N LYS A 73 51.56 32.58 -8.51
CA LYS A 73 50.69 32.85 -7.37
C LYS A 73 49.50 33.77 -7.78
N GLU A 74 49.79 34.82 -8.55
CA GLU A 74 48.80 35.77 -9.02
C GLU A 74 47.84 35.13 -10.03
N VAL A 75 48.36 34.41 -11.02
CA VAL A 75 47.57 33.69 -12.01
C VAL A 75 46.72 32.60 -11.37
N GLY A 76 47.22 31.88 -10.36
CA GLY A 76 46.47 30.89 -9.60
C GLY A 76 45.31 31.49 -8.81
N ALA A 77 45.56 32.63 -8.15
CA ALA A 77 44.49 33.36 -7.45
C ALA A 77 43.39 33.83 -8.42
N LYS A 78 43.82 34.40 -9.57
CA LYS A 78 42.88 34.86 -10.61
C LYS A 78 42.06 33.71 -11.22
N LEU A 79 42.67 32.57 -11.47
CA LEU A 79 41.98 31.38 -11.97
C LEU A 79 40.88 30.89 -11.00
N ASN A 80 41.17 30.90 -9.70
CA ASN A 80 40.20 30.55 -8.68
C ASN A 80 39.07 31.58 -8.62
N GLU A 81 39.38 32.88 -8.68
CA GLU A 81 38.39 33.95 -8.75
C GLU A 81 37.44 33.74 -9.93
N VAL A 82 37.98 33.51 -11.13
CA VAL A 82 37.20 33.27 -12.35
C VAL A 82 36.30 32.03 -12.18
N ARG A 83 36.85 30.95 -11.65
CA ARG A 83 36.08 29.71 -11.42
C ARG A 83 34.93 29.92 -10.46
N THR A 84 35.18 30.60 -9.34
CA THR A 84 34.17 30.93 -8.35
C THR A 84 33.08 31.81 -8.96
N ALA A 85 33.47 32.89 -9.65
CA ALA A 85 32.51 33.80 -10.28
C ALA A 85 31.62 33.11 -11.31
N ILE A 86 32.16 32.17 -12.09
CA ILE A 86 31.35 31.39 -13.05
C ILE A 86 30.40 30.44 -12.31
N THR A 87 30.87 29.77 -11.26
CA THR A 87 30.04 28.85 -10.48
C THR A 87 28.88 29.57 -9.79
N ASP A 88 29.17 30.67 -9.10
CA ASP A 88 28.18 31.48 -8.40
C ASP A 88 27.18 32.11 -9.39
N GLY A 89 27.66 32.55 -10.57
CA GLY A 89 26.82 33.04 -11.64
C GLY A 89 25.84 31.98 -12.15
N ILE A 90 26.29 30.76 -12.35
CA ILE A 90 25.44 29.62 -12.78
C ILE A 90 24.38 29.30 -11.73
N GLU A 91 24.76 29.25 -10.44
CA GLU A 91 23.81 28.97 -9.36
C GLU A 91 22.76 30.06 -9.23
N THR A 92 23.18 31.33 -9.28
CA THR A 92 22.28 32.48 -9.25
C THR A 92 21.28 32.44 -10.42
N LYS A 93 21.77 32.19 -11.64
CA LYS A 93 20.93 32.12 -12.84
C LYS A 93 19.96 30.93 -12.79
N LYS A 94 20.41 29.80 -12.26
CA LYS A 94 19.55 28.61 -12.07
C LYS A 94 18.38 28.93 -11.13
N LEU A 95 18.64 29.58 -10.00
CA LEU A 95 17.58 30.02 -9.10
C LEU A 95 16.62 31.01 -9.75
N ALA A 96 17.15 31.95 -10.56
CA ALA A 96 16.30 32.90 -11.28
C ALA A 96 15.41 32.22 -12.34
N ILE A 97 15.94 31.24 -13.10
CA ILE A 97 15.16 30.45 -14.06
C ILE A 97 14.06 29.66 -13.32
N GLN A 98 14.40 29.00 -12.22
CA GLN A 98 13.43 28.25 -11.43
C GLN A 98 12.34 29.16 -10.86
N ALA A 99 12.70 30.30 -10.29
CA ALA A 99 11.74 31.29 -9.78
C ALA A 99 10.79 31.83 -10.87
N ALA A 100 11.31 32.03 -12.09
CA ALA A 100 10.48 32.45 -13.21
C ALA A 100 9.49 31.34 -13.65
N LEU A 101 9.91 30.08 -13.63
CA LEU A 101 9.05 28.92 -13.91
C LEU A 101 7.97 28.77 -12.84
N ASP A 102 8.33 28.89 -11.58
CA ASP A 102 7.40 28.80 -10.44
C ASP A 102 6.36 29.94 -10.49
N ALA A 103 6.81 31.18 -10.77
CA ALA A 103 5.91 32.31 -10.93
C ALA A 103 4.93 32.10 -12.09
N LYS A 104 5.40 31.57 -13.22
CA LYS A 104 4.54 31.24 -14.36
C LYS A 104 3.56 30.09 -14.06
N ALA A 105 4.00 29.11 -13.28
CA ALA A 105 3.14 27.98 -12.89
C ALA A 105 1.97 28.39 -12.00
N VAL A 106 2.12 29.45 -11.20
CA VAL A 106 1.06 29.99 -10.34
C VAL A 106 0.30 31.16 -10.97
N GLU A 107 0.69 31.59 -12.17
CA GLU A 107 0.01 32.66 -12.89
C GLU A 107 -1.45 32.30 -13.18
N GLY A 108 -2.37 33.11 -12.75
CA GLY A 108 -3.81 32.87 -12.87
C GLY A 108 -4.42 31.95 -11.79
N ILE A 109 -3.63 31.44 -10.85
CA ILE A 109 -4.16 30.74 -9.70
C ILE A 109 -4.43 31.74 -8.58
N ASP A 110 -5.70 31.84 -8.18
CA ASP A 110 -6.06 32.62 -7.00
C ASP A 110 -5.73 31.83 -5.73
N ILE A 111 -4.59 32.15 -5.11
CA ILE A 111 -4.11 31.50 -3.88
C ILE A 111 -4.90 31.91 -2.63
N THR A 112 -5.80 32.89 -2.73
CA THR A 112 -6.69 33.27 -1.61
C THR A 112 -7.93 32.39 -1.53
N LEU A 113 -8.24 31.63 -2.58
CA LEU A 113 -9.30 30.65 -2.53
C LEU A 113 -8.94 29.51 -1.56
N PRO A 114 -9.88 29.07 -0.71
CA PRO A 114 -9.66 27.91 0.13
C PRO A 114 -9.31 26.72 -0.77
N GLY A 115 -8.21 26.04 -0.45
CA GLY A 115 -7.82 24.82 -1.15
C GLY A 115 -9.03 23.88 -1.20
N ARG A 116 -9.37 23.38 -2.38
CA ARG A 116 -10.38 22.29 -2.45
C ARG A 116 -9.83 21.17 -1.60
N PRO A 117 -10.51 20.78 -0.49
CA PRO A 117 -10.14 19.57 0.19
C PRO A 117 -10.16 18.50 -0.90
N GLY A 118 -9.02 17.87 -1.11
CA GLY A 118 -8.99 16.73 -2.00
C GLY A 118 -10.15 15.84 -1.55
N THR A 119 -11.14 15.62 -2.40
CA THR A 119 -12.15 14.62 -2.17
C THR A 119 -11.41 13.29 -2.16
N GLY A 120 -10.71 13.03 -1.05
CA GLY A 120 -10.21 11.72 -0.77
C GLY A 120 -11.42 10.81 -0.86
N THR A 121 -11.53 10.06 -1.94
CA THR A 121 -12.50 8.98 -2.02
C THR A 121 -12.25 8.16 -0.78
N GLY A 122 -13.18 8.21 0.19
CA GLY A 122 -13.06 7.43 1.42
C GLY A 122 -12.83 5.96 1.03
N ALA A 123 -11.91 5.31 1.69
CA ALA A 123 -11.72 3.88 1.54
C ALA A 123 -12.72 3.14 2.43
N LEU A 124 -13.37 2.10 1.91
CA LEU A 124 -14.19 1.20 2.72
C LEU A 124 -13.29 0.49 3.75
N HIS A 125 -13.82 0.33 4.96
CA HIS A 125 -13.14 -0.43 6.01
C HIS A 125 -12.82 -1.86 5.51
N PRO A 126 -11.66 -2.46 5.84
CA PRO A 126 -11.29 -3.81 5.37
C PRO A 126 -12.35 -4.88 5.67
N LEU A 127 -12.97 -4.87 6.85
CA LEU A 127 -14.07 -5.79 7.18
C LEU A 127 -15.26 -5.64 6.22
N THR A 128 -15.63 -4.42 5.84
CA THR A 128 -16.69 -4.16 4.87
C THR A 128 -16.33 -4.73 3.51
N GLN A 129 -15.08 -4.54 3.06
CA GLN A 129 -14.62 -5.07 1.78
C GLN A 129 -14.68 -6.60 1.72
N ILE A 130 -14.20 -7.27 2.78
CA ILE A 130 -14.24 -8.75 2.87
C ILE A 130 -15.66 -9.27 2.97
N ARG A 131 -16.51 -8.65 3.81
CA ARG A 131 -17.94 -8.99 3.91
C ARG A 131 -18.63 -8.89 2.55
N ASP A 132 -18.44 -7.79 1.85
CA ASP A 132 -19.09 -7.56 0.56
C ASP A 132 -18.56 -8.51 -0.52
N LEU A 133 -17.28 -8.88 -0.47
CA LEU A 133 -16.70 -9.91 -1.33
C LEU A 133 -17.34 -11.28 -1.03
N ALA A 134 -17.40 -11.67 0.23
CA ALA A 134 -17.97 -12.93 0.68
C ALA A 134 -19.47 -13.06 0.29
N ILE A 135 -20.25 -12.00 0.52
CA ILE A 135 -21.66 -11.94 0.11
C ILE A 135 -21.78 -12.09 -1.41
N ARG A 136 -21.02 -11.35 -2.21
CA ARG A 136 -21.06 -11.46 -3.67
C ARG A 136 -20.69 -12.85 -4.16
N THR A 137 -19.70 -13.49 -3.56
CA THR A 137 -19.26 -14.84 -3.92
C THR A 137 -20.36 -15.85 -3.67
N LEU A 138 -20.96 -15.86 -2.47
CA LEU A 138 -22.01 -16.81 -2.12
C LEU A 138 -23.33 -16.54 -2.88
N ARG A 139 -23.64 -15.28 -3.18
CA ARG A 139 -24.78 -14.95 -4.04
C ARG A 139 -24.66 -15.53 -5.46
N ARG A 140 -23.45 -15.60 -6.02
CA ARG A 140 -23.21 -16.30 -7.30
C ARG A 140 -23.49 -17.80 -7.23
N LEU A 141 -23.36 -18.39 -6.03
CA LEU A 141 -23.71 -19.78 -5.75
C LEU A 141 -25.20 -19.96 -5.40
N GLY A 142 -26.03 -18.91 -5.52
CA GLY A 142 -27.47 -18.95 -5.30
C GLY A 142 -27.92 -18.69 -3.86
N PHE A 143 -27.03 -18.23 -2.97
CA PHE A 143 -27.41 -17.87 -1.62
C PHE A 143 -28.08 -16.49 -1.57
N ILE A 144 -29.07 -16.33 -0.69
CA ILE A 144 -29.79 -15.09 -0.43
C ILE A 144 -29.34 -14.52 0.91
N LEU A 145 -29.21 -13.20 0.99
CA LEU A 145 -28.89 -12.52 2.25
C LEU A 145 -30.08 -12.60 3.20
N ALA A 146 -29.84 -13.08 4.42
CA ALA A 146 -30.81 -13.06 5.51
C ALA A 146 -30.25 -12.23 6.68
N GLU A 147 -31.12 -11.50 7.35
CA GLU A 147 -30.78 -10.66 8.49
C GLU A 147 -31.67 -11.02 9.69
N GLY A 148 -31.16 -10.79 10.89
CA GLY A 148 -31.87 -11.03 12.13
C GLY A 148 -31.39 -10.13 13.26
N PRO A 149 -32.10 -10.09 14.39
CA PRO A 149 -31.80 -9.24 15.50
C PRO A 149 -30.46 -9.63 16.19
N GLU A 150 -29.78 -8.67 16.76
CA GLU A 150 -28.59 -8.90 17.57
C GLU A 150 -28.93 -9.26 19.03
N ILE A 151 -30.10 -8.78 19.50
CA ILE A 151 -30.66 -9.16 20.79
C ILE A 151 -31.63 -10.30 20.57
N GLU A 152 -31.29 -11.45 21.12
CA GLU A 152 -31.99 -12.72 20.87
C GLU A 152 -32.55 -13.35 22.13
N THR A 153 -33.44 -14.31 21.91
CA THR A 153 -33.92 -15.20 22.96
C THR A 153 -32.95 -16.36 23.13
N GLU A 154 -32.92 -16.92 24.33
CA GLU A 154 -32.16 -18.13 24.63
C GLU A 154 -32.53 -19.30 23.71
N PHE A 155 -33.85 -19.43 23.40
CA PHE A 155 -34.36 -20.41 22.46
C PHE A 155 -33.65 -20.35 21.11
N HIS A 156 -33.61 -19.18 20.46
CA HIS A 156 -32.97 -19.05 19.12
C HIS A 156 -31.45 -19.17 19.12
N CYS A 157 -30.80 -18.87 20.25
CA CYS A 157 -29.36 -18.99 20.35
C CYS A 157 -28.89 -20.38 20.76
N PHE A 158 -29.69 -21.13 21.50
CA PHE A 158 -29.27 -22.37 22.12
C PHE A 158 -30.21 -23.54 21.95
N ASP A 159 -31.48 -23.41 22.40
CA ASP A 159 -32.43 -24.55 22.42
C ASP A 159 -32.68 -25.09 21.02
N ALA A 160 -33.06 -24.21 20.08
CA ALA A 160 -33.31 -24.58 18.68
C ALA A 160 -32.07 -25.05 17.93
N LEU A 161 -30.90 -24.88 18.51
CA LEU A 161 -29.59 -25.36 17.98
C LEU A 161 -29.10 -26.61 18.72
N ASN A 162 -30.00 -27.33 19.36
CA ASN A 162 -29.68 -28.57 20.09
C ASN A 162 -28.52 -28.41 21.10
N THR A 163 -28.36 -27.18 21.64
CA THR A 163 -27.33 -26.90 22.64
C THR A 163 -27.91 -27.22 24.02
N PRO A 164 -27.36 -28.19 24.78
CA PRO A 164 -27.92 -28.61 26.06
C PRO A 164 -27.85 -27.51 27.13
N ALA A 165 -28.75 -27.60 28.15
CA ALA A 165 -28.87 -26.55 29.17
C ALA A 165 -27.61 -26.37 30.03
N ASP A 166 -26.80 -27.41 30.18
CA ASP A 166 -25.53 -27.42 30.92
C ASP A 166 -24.30 -27.08 30.05
N HIS A 167 -24.53 -26.71 28.79
CA HIS A 167 -23.43 -26.36 27.88
C HIS A 167 -22.68 -25.10 28.37
N PRO A 168 -21.33 -25.10 28.39
CA PRO A 168 -20.54 -23.97 28.89
C PRO A 168 -20.89 -22.64 28.23
N ALA A 169 -21.19 -22.61 26.92
CA ALA A 169 -21.54 -21.39 26.20
C ALA A 169 -22.79 -20.66 26.75
N ARG A 170 -23.64 -21.34 27.51
CA ARG A 170 -24.80 -20.72 28.19
C ARG A 170 -24.43 -19.99 29.49
N ASN A 171 -23.19 -20.11 29.96
CA ASN A 171 -22.77 -19.47 31.19
C ASN A 171 -22.71 -17.94 31.00
N GLU A 172 -23.16 -17.20 32.02
CA GLU A 172 -23.04 -15.75 32.08
C GLU A 172 -21.60 -15.24 31.98
N LYS A 173 -20.61 -16.10 32.21
CA LYS A 173 -19.18 -15.76 32.00
C LYS A 173 -18.84 -15.66 30.52
N ASP A 174 -19.52 -16.40 29.66
CA ASP A 174 -19.22 -16.52 28.23
C ASP A 174 -20.24 -15.78 27.36
N THR A 175 -21.47 -15.55 27.87
CA THR A 175 -22.57 -14.90 27.18
C THR A 175 -23.03 -13.61 27.86
N PHE A 176 -23.35 -12.59 27.07
CA PHE A 176 -23.93 -11.34 27.56
C PHE A 176 -25.44 -11.45 27.68
N TYR A 177 -25.94 -11.67 28.89
CA TYR A 177 -27.39 -11.65 29.20
C TYR A 177 -27.88 -10.24 29.54
N LEU A 178 -29.12 -9.94 29.15
CA LEU A 178 -29.85 -8.74 29.52
C LEU A 178 -30.73 -9.00 30.74
N PRO A 179 -31.13 -7.96 31.49
CA PRO A 179 -31.96 -8.14 32.72
C PRO A 179 -33.33 -8.80 32.49
N ASP A 180 -33.82 -8.79 31.24
CA ASP A 180 -35.10 -9.40 30.84
C ASP A 180 -34.97 -10.85 30.36
N GLY A 181 -33.79 -11.47 30.49
CA GLY A 181 -33.51 -12.85 30.09
C GLY A 181 -33.17 -13.04 28.61
N ARG A 182 -33.20 -11.97 27.81
CA ARG A 182 -32.62 -12.02 26.46
C ARG A 182 -31.11 -11.92 26.53
N LEU A 183 -30.45 -12.10 25.39
CA LEU A 183 -28.98 -12.08 25.31
C LEU A 183 -28.51 -11.41 24.01
N LEU A 184 -27.28 -10.99 23.99
CA LEU A 184 -26.59 -10.66 22.74
C LEU A 184 -26.17 -11.96 22.07
N ARG A 185 -26.56 -12.15 20.82
CA ARG A 185 -26.32 -13.41 20.08
C ARG A 185 -24.83 -13.77 20.06
N THR A 186 -24.54 -15.02 20.43
CA THR A 186 -23.17 -15.55 20.47
C THR A 186 -22.64 -16.00 19.11
N HIS A 187 -23.54 -16.08 18.13
CA HIS A 187 -23.31 -16.44 16.72
C HIS A 187 -24.49 -15.98 15.87
N THR A 188 -24.32 -16.01 14.55
CA THR A 188 -25.40 -15.63 13.62
C THR A 188 -26.34 -16.78 13.27
N SER A 189 -26.19 -17.97 13.88
CA SER A 189 -27.03 -19.16 13.65
C SER A 189 -28.50 -18.94 14.02
N SER A 190 -28.80 -18.03 14.94
CA SER A 190 -30.17 -17.63 15.25
C SER A 190 -30.95 -17.16 14.02
N VAL A 191 -30.25 -16.53 13.04
CA VAL A 191 -30.86 -16.12 11.77
C VAL A 191 -31.26 -17.34 10.93
N GLN A 192 -30.52 -18.44 11.01
CA GLN A 192 -30.84 -19.70 10.32
C GLN A 192 -32.16 -20.27 10.87
N ILE A 193 -32.29 -20.33 12.21
CA ILE A 193 -33.54 -20.80 12.88
C ILE A 193 -34.73 -19.95 12.46
N ARG A 194 -34.62 -18.63 12.58
CA ARG A 194 -35.70 -17.71 12.18
C ARG A 194 -36.10 -17.84 10.71
N THR A 195 -35.10 -18.09 9.84
CA THR A 195 -35.36 -18.31 8.42
C THR A 195 -36.11 -19.64 8.18
N MET A 196 -35.72 -20.70 8.89
CA MET A 196 -36.39 -22.00 8.78
C MET A 196 -37.83 -21.93 9.31
N GLU A 197 -38.09 -21.26 10.44
CA GLU A 197 -39.41 -21.02 10.98
C GLU A 197 -40.34 -20.25 10.01
N ALA A 198 -39.78 -19.27 9.31
CA ALA A 198 -40.50 -18.44 8.35
C ALA A 198 -40.69 -19.11 6.96
N ALA A 199 -39.91 -20.15 6.68
CA ALA A 199 -39.88 -20.78 5.36
C ALA A 199 -41.17 -21.54 5.05
N LYS A 200 -41.70 -21.36 3.84
CA LYS A 200 -42.89 -22.06 3.35
C LYS A 200 -42.57 -23.22 2.42
N SER A 201 -41.38 -23.28 1.92
CA SER A 201 -40.96 -24.29 0.94
C SER A 201 -39.44 -24.39 0.89
N LEU A 202 -38.95 -25.54 0.40
CA LEU A 202 -37.54 -25.76 0.04
C LEU A 202 -37.31 -25.39 -1.43
N PRO A 203 -36.08 -25.07 -1.82
CA PRO A 203 -34.89 -25.07 -0.96
C PRO A 203 -34.76 -23.77 -0.16
N ILE A 204 -34.13 -23.85 1.04
CA ILE A 204 -33.65 -22.69 1.79
C ILE A 204 -32.15 -22.57 1.51
N ARG A 205 -31.69 -21.42 1.03
CA ARG A 205 -30.25 -21.17 0.77
C ARG A 205 -29.92 -19.74 1.14
N ILE A 206 -29.40 -19.54 2.34
CA ILE A 206 -29.14 -18.22 2.91
C ILE A 206 -27.73 -18.05 3.41
N ILE A 207 -27.31 -16.78 3.48
CA ILE A 207 -26.12 -16.32 4.21
C ILE A 207 -26.57 -15.28 5.24
N ALA A 208 -25.98 -15.35 6.43
CA ALA A 208 -26.26 -14.46 7.55
C ALA A 208 -24.97 -13.82 8.06
N PRO A 209 -24.56 -12.67 7.48
CA PRO A 209 -23.45 -11.88 8.03
C PRO A 209 -23.95 -11.03 9.19
N GLY A 210 -23.13 -10.86 10.23
CA GLY A 210 -23.47 -9.99 11.33
C GLY A 210 -22.46 -9.97 12.45
N ALA A 211 -22.67 -9.09 13.43
CA ALA A 211 -21.92 -9.08 14.67
C ALA A 211 -22.38 -10.24 15.57
N ALA A 212 -21.43 -10.84 16.25
CA ALA A 212 -21.63 -11.80 17.33
C ALA A 212 -20.88 -11.35 18.57
N TYR A 213 -21.32 -11.78 19.73
CA TYR A 213 -20.91 -11.24 21.03
C TYR A 213 -20.52 -12.38 21.98
N ARG A 214 -19.31 -12.34 22.55
CA ARG A 214 -18.82 -13.29 23.57
C ARG A 214 -18.06 -12.55 24.65
N ARG A 215 -18.18 -13.03 25.88
CA ARG A 215 -17.44 -12.44 27.02
C ARG A 215 -16.03 -12.96 27.15
N ASP A 216 -15.37 -13.16 26.03
CA ASP A 216 -13.97 -13.59 25.98
C ASP A 216 -13.06 -12.49 26.55
N GLU A 217 -11.96 -12.88 27.16
CA GLU A 217 -10.89 -11.95 27.52
C GLU A 217 -10.28 -11.39 26.22
N ILE A 218 -10.10 -10.06 26.20
CA ILE A 218 -9.56 -9.37 25.04
C ILE A 218 -8.04 -9.63 24.94
N ASP A 219 -7.63 -10.29 23.87
CA ASP A 219 -6.22 -10.54 23.55
C ASP A 219 -5.89 -10.18 22.08
N ALA A 220 -4.77 -10.67 21.55
CA ALA A 220 -4.36 -10.41 20.16
C ALA A 220 -5.29 -11.07 19.10
N THR A 221 -6.11 -12.04 19.49
CA THR A 221 -6.95 -12.87 18.61
C THR A 221 -8.42 -12.88 18.98
N HIS A 222 -8.78 -12.42 20.17
CA HIS A 222 -10.14 -12.43 20.69
C HIS A 222 -10.62 -11.02 21.01
N LEU A 223 -11.84 -10.71 20.58
CA LEU A 223 -12.60 -9.50 20.92
C LEU A 223 -13.98 -9.91 21.41
N SER A 224 -14.55 -9.13 22.33
CA SER A 224 -15.92 -9.37 22.82
C SER A 224 -16.98 -9.18 21.73
N VAL A 225 -16.66 -8.46 20.66
CA VAL A 225 -17.51 -8.26 19.48
C VAL A 225 -16.71 -8.63 18.25
N PHE A 226 -17.21 -9.53 17.43
CA PHE A 226 -16.57 -9.93 16.19
C PHE A 226 -17.60 -10.09 15.07
N ASN A 227 -17.13 -10.08 13.80
CA ASN A 227 -18.01 -10.29 12.65
C ASN A 227 -17.97 -11.76 12.22
N GLN A 228 -19.15 -12.34 12.02
CA GLN A 228 -19.33 -13.70 11.56
C GLN A 228 -20.17 -13.71 10.27
N LEU A 229 -19.92 -14.68 9.41
CA LEU A 229 -20.74 -14.98 8.25
C LEU A 229 -21.08 -16.47 8.30
N GLU A 230 -22.35 -16.79 8.38
CA GLU A 230 -22.81 -18.17 8.32
C GLU A 230 -23.62 -18.43 7.04
N GLY A 231 -23.64 -19.67 6.60
CA GLY A 231 -24.45 -20.12 5.47
C GLY A 231 -25.28 -21.32 5.84
N LEU A 232 -26.52 -21.37 5.39
CA LEU A 232 -27.42 -22.52 5.51
C LEU A 232 -27.93 -22.92 4.12
N TYR A 233 -27.85 -24.19 3.81
CA TYR A 233 -28.50 -24.77 2.64
C TYR A 233 -29.30 -26.00 3.03
N VAL A 234 -30.62 -25.94 2.90
CA VAL A 234 -31.58 -27.04 3.14
C VAL A 234 -32.28 -27.38 1.84
N SER A 235 -32.19 -28.63 1.42
CA SER A 235 -32.88 -29.16 0.24
C SER A 235 -32.99 -30.69 0.37
N ASN A 236 -33.80 -31.30 -0.47
CA ASN A 236 -33.98 -32.76 -0.49
C ASN A 236 -32.74 -33.52 -0.97
N ASP A 237 -31.86 -32.86 -1.76
CA ASP A 237 -30.74 -33.50 -2.48
C ASP A 237 -29.37 -33.03 -2.00
N VAL A 238 -29.27 -32.37 -0.83
CA VAL A 238 -28.00 -31.86 -0.31
C VAL A 238 -27.16 -32.98 0.31
N SER A 239 -25.91 -32.99 -0.02
CA SER A 239 -24.94 -33.96 0.47
C SER A 239 -23.71 -33.29 1.09
N LEU A 240 -22.90 -34.07 1.81
CA LEU A 240 -21.59 -33.61 2.31
C LEU A 240 -20.65 -33.15 1.18
N ALA A 241 -20.80 -33.72 -0.03
CA ALA A 241 -19.99 -33.29 -1.18
C ALA A 241 -20.37 -31.88 -1.62
N ASP A 242 -21.66 -31.51 -1.55
CA ASP A 242 -22.12 -30.15 -1.87
C ASP A 242 -21.60 -29.14 -0.84
N LEU A 243 -21.60 -29.50 0.45
CA LEU A 243 -21.03 -28.67 1.52
C LEU A 243 -19.55 -28.40 1.23
N LYS A 244 -18.74 -29.45 1.01
CA LYS A 244 -17.32 -29.33 0.72
C LYS A 244 -17.05 -28.54 -0.55
N GLY A 245 -17.76 -28.84 -1.62
CA GLY A 245 -17.60 -28.14 -2.91
C GLY A 245 -17.91 -26.64 -2.81
N THR A 246 -18.99 -26.28 -2.09
CA THR A 246 -19.36 -24.88 -1.85
C THR A 246 -18.28 -24.15 -1.07
N LEU A 247 -17.79 -24.73 0.01
CA LEU A 247 -16.77 -24.13 0.86
C LEU A 247 -15.41 -24.02 0.15
N GLU A 248 -15.00 -25.02 -0.60
CA GLU A 248 -13.78 -24.95 -1.41
C GLU A 248 -13.85 -23.86 -2.48
N ALA A 249 -14.99 -23.75 -3.18
CA ALA A 249 -15.21 -22.69 -4.16
C ALA A 249 -15.16 -21.30 -3.51
N PHE A 250 -15.80 -21.17 -2.34
CA PHE A 250 -15.79 -19.93 -1.56
C PHE A 250 -14.38 -19.52 -1.13
N PHE A 251 -13.63 -20.43 -0.52
CA PHE A 251 -12.28 -20.11 -0.05
C PHE A 251 -11.28 -19.84 -1.17
N ARG A 252 -11.41 -20.50 -2.32
CA ARG A 252 -10.61 -20.18 -3.51
C ARG A 252 -10.89 -18.80 -4.07
N GLU A 253 -12.14 -18.34 -4.02
CA GLU A 253 -12.48 -16.98 -4.45
C GLU A 253 -11.95 -15.92 -3.48
N ILE A 254 -11.97 -16.19 -2.16
CA ILE A 254 -11.50 -15.24 -1.14
C ILE A 254 -9.97 -15.18 -1.06
N PHE A 255 -9.31 -16.34 -1.05
CA PHE A 255 -7.86 -16.44 -0.78
C PHE A 255 -7.01 -16.76 -2.02
N GLY A 256 -7.66 -17.00 -3.16
CA GLY A 256 -7.01 -17.30 -4.43
C GLY A 256 -7.14 -18.75 -4.89
N PRO A 257 -6.96 -19.01 -6.19
CA PRO A 257 -7.29 -20.28 -6.83
C PRO A 257 -6.47 -21.49 -6.33
N ASN A 258 -5.28 -21.23 -5.81
CA ASN A 258 -4.37 -22.30 -5.31
C ASN A 258 -4.53 -22.55 -3.81
N THR A 259 -5.54 -22.00 -3.17
CA THR A 259 -5.78 -22.17 -1.73
C THR A 259 -6.04 -23.61 -1.39
N ALA A 260 -5.22 -24.17 -0.51
CA ALA A 260 -5.44 -25.50 0.05
C ALA A 260 -6.38 -25.42 1.25
N VAL A 261 -7.40 -26.27 1.25
CA VAL A 261 -8.42 -26.36 2.30
C VAL A 261 -8.34 -27.75 2.91
N ARG A 262 -8.44 -27.84 4.25
CA ARG A 262 -8.45 -29.08 4.99
C ARG A 262 -9.66 -29.12 5.92
N PHE A 263 -10.38 -30.24 5.91
CA PHE A 263 -11.50 -30.50 6.81
C PHE A 263 -11.02 -31.46 7.89
N ARG A 264 -11.12 -31.06 9.15
CA ARG A 264 -10.79 -31.87 10.32
C ARG A 264 -12.08 -32.26 11.04
N PRO A 265 -12.32 -33.55 11.35
CA PRO A 265 -13.50 -33.95 12.16
C PRO A 265 -13.51 -33.16 13.48
N HIS A 266 -14.69 -32.69 13.83
CA HIS A 266 -14.96 -31.96 15.07
C HIS A 266 -16.37 -32.30 15.57
N PHE A 267 -16.79 -31.74 16.69
CA PHE A 267 -18.14 -31.88 17.22
C PHE A 267 -18.79 -30.52 17.43
N PHE A 268 -20.03 -30.38 16.92
CA PHE A 268 -20.93 -29.30 17.25
C PHE A 268 -22.31 -29.87 17.57
N PRO A 269 -23.04 -29.34 18.58
CA PRO A 269 -24.34 -29.91 18.98
C PRO A 269 -25.44 -29.83 17.90
N PHE A 270 -25.29 -28.95 16.92
CA PHE A 270 -26.26 -28.69 15.87
C PHE A 270 -25.87 -29.26 14.50
N THR A 271 -24.78 -30.01 14.38
CA THR A 271 -24.33 -30.64 13.11
C THR A 271 -23.76 -32.03 13.33
N GLU A 272 -24.08 -32.97 12.39
CA GLU A 272 -23.49 -34.32 12.33
C GLU A 272 -23.50 -34.82 10.87
N PRO A 273 -22.36 -35.14 10.24
CA PRO A 273 -20.99 -34.98 10.77
C PRO A 273 -20.55 -33.51 10.77
N SER A 274 -19.65 -33.18 11.72
CA SER A 274 -19.10 -31.84 11.91
C SER A 274 -17.63 -31.78 11.55
N PHE A 275 -17.18 -30.63 11.08
CA PHE A 275 -15.78 -30.38 10.71
C PHE A 275 -15.35 -28.97 11.08
N GLU A 276 -14.10 -28.84 11.48
CA GLU A 276 -13.35 -27.57 11.43
C GLU A 276 -12.62 -27.45 10.10
N ILE A 277 -12.51 -26.23 9.59
CA ILE A 277 -11.90 -25.94 8.31
C ILE A 277 -10.65 -25.13 8.52
N ASP A 278 -9.53 -25.67 8.04
CA ASP A 278 -8.27 -24.94 7.97
C ASP A 278 -7.98 -24.55 6.52
N VAL A 279 -7.44 -23.35 6.37
CA VAL A 279 -6.93 -22.83 5.10
C VAL A 279 -5.42 -22.63 5.21
N LYS A 280 -4.68 -23.05 4.20
CA LYS A 280 -3.23 -22.85 4.15
C LYS A 280 -2.94 -21.47 3.55
N LEU A 281 -2.49 -20.54 4.39
CA LEU A 281 -2.16 -19.18 3.97
C LEU A 281 -0.65 -18.98 3.88
N GLU A 282 -0.22 -18.38 2.77
CA GLU A 282 1.15 -17.95 2.54
C GLU A 282 1.24 -16.44 2.82
N ALA A 283 2.06 -16.06 3.80
CA ALA A 283 2.38 -14.66 4.05
C ALA A 283 3.74 -14.32 3.43
N LYS A 284 3.89 -13.15 2.79
CA LYS A 284 5.17 -12.69 2.22
C LYS A 284 6.29 -12.83 3.25
N GLY A 285 7.32 -13.65 2.92
CA GLY A 285 8.50 -13.83 3.76
C GLY A 285 8.33 -14.75 4.99
N LYS A 286 7.23 -15.53 5.06
CA LYS A 286 6.99 -16.52 6.13
C LYS A 286 6.56 -17.85 5.50
N ASP A 287 6.86 -18.94 6.19
CA ASP A 287 6.39 -20.25 5.79
C ASP A 287 4.86 -20.33 5.79
N ALA A 288 4.30 -21.04 4.82
CA ALA A 288 2.88 -21.29 4.73
C ALA A 288 2.38 -22.06 5.95
N ARG A 289 1.35 -21.54 6.60
CA ARG A 289 0.75 -22.17 7.81
C ARG A 289 -0.72 -22.44 7.62
N TRP A 290 -1.20 -23.49 8.29
CA TRP A 290 -2.61 -23.76 8.42
C TRP A 290 -3.24 -22.85 9.46
N ILE A 291 -4.35 -22.21 9.11
CA ILE A 291 -5.13 -21.34 10.00
C ILE A 291 -6.57 -21.86 9.98
N GLU A 292 -7.12 -22.13 11.16
CA GLU A 292 -8.53 -22.43 11.33
C GLU A 292 -9.37 -21.19 11.00
N ILE A 293 -10.35 -21.37 10.14
CA ILE A 293 -11.17 -20.27 9.59
C ILE A 293 -12.65 -20.43 9.95
N ALA A 294 -13.17 -21.68 9.99
CA ALA A 294 -14.60 -21.91 10.14
C ALA A 294 -14.90 -23.31 10.68
N GLY A 295 -16.11 -23.47 11.23
CA GLY A 295 -16.77 -24.75 11.44
C GLY A 295 -17.82 -25.01 10.38
N CYS A 296 -18.08 -26.27 10.05
CA CYS A 296 -19.17 -26.67 9.16
C CYS A 296 -19.66 -28.07 9.46
N GLY A 297 -20.84 -28.41 8.96
CA GLY A 297 -21.40 -29.75 9.09
C GLY A 297 -22.75 -29.91 8.38
N MET A 298 -23.24 -31.12 8.36
CA MET A 298 -24.65 -31.36 8.00
C MET A 298 -25.50 -31.04 9.22
N VAL A 299 -26.62 -30.35 9.03
CA VAL A 299 -27.50 -29.94 10.14
C VAL A 299 -28.04 -31.19 10.82
N ASP A 300 -27.95 -31.25 12.16
CA ASP A 300 -28.49 -32.35 12.94
C ASP A 300 -30.01 -32.39 12.83
N PRO A 301 -30.63 -33.59 12.66
CA PRO A 301 -32.10 -33.71 12.61
C PRO A 301 -32.83 -33.08 13.80
N ALA A 302 -32.22 -33.02 14.98
CA ALA A 302 -32.82 -32.38 16.15
C ALA A 302 -33.07 -30.88 15.98
N VAL A 303 -32.38 -30.23 15.06
CA VAL A 303 -32.58 -28.79 14.75
C VAL A 303 -33.88 -28.57 13.94
N PHE A 304 -34.43 -29.61 13.31
CA PHE A 304 -35.64 -29.54 12.51
C PHE A 304 -36.91 -29.96 13.29
N THR A 305 -36.80 -30.33 14.54
CA THR A 305 -37.88 -30.78 15.41
C THR A 305 -38.33 -29.66 16.35
#